data_dc5efa5ece1ff5093ba698424fe205ec
#
_entry.id   dc5efa5ece1ff5093ba698424fe205ec
#
_cell.length_a   1.000
_cell.length_b   1.000
_cell.length_c   1.000
_cell.angle_alpha   90.00
_cell.angle_beta   90.00
_cell.angle_gamma   90.00
#
_symmetry.space_group_name_H-M   'P 1'
#
loop_
_entity.id
_entity.type
_entity.pdbx_description
1 polymer ?
#
loop_
_entity_poly.entity_id
_entity_poly.type
_entity_poly.pdbx_seq_one_letter_code
_entity_poly.pdbx_strand_id
1 'polypeptide(L)'
;MKEITLQQSLGEFLRAIRERLTPEQVGLPSHGRRRTPGLRREEVAQLANVGVSWYTSIEQGKDVHPSYQILESLATALRLSEDERRYLFLLSKSDEIEESKIYKKISTGLERTVFALEPNPAYIMDKYWDVLLWNRAAEFLFRFPSYSTSIDSKPNILHQFLIDPFKKEINPDWEERAKIMIARFRADCARYPQDARLNEMIEKFKQENEFFSKWWPRYEVKTVTDCHKLWNHPEIGELEFEHVNLQVSNCPDFKLMIYTASPSTLEKLKQKIYSIK
;
A
#
# COMPACT_ATOMS: atom_id res chain seq x y z
N MET A 1 -4.22 35.47 -4.75
CA MET A 1 -4.01 34.48 -3.66
C MET A 1 -2.58 33.97 -3.78
N LYS A 2 -1.73 34.11 -2.74
CA LYS A 2 -0.40 33.49 -2.75
C LYS A 2 -0.59 31.99 -2.64
N GLU A 3 0.02 31.23 -3.55
CA GLU A 3 0.12 29.78 -3.38
C GLU A 3 0.92 29.48 -2.12
N ILE A 4 0.31 28.78 -1.17
CA ILE A 4 0.96 28.32 0.06
C ILE A 4 1.84 27.14 -0.33
N THR A 5 3.13 27.20 -0.05
CA THR A 5 4.05 26.06 -0.29
C THR A 5 3.82 24.94 0.72
N LEU A 6 4.19 23.70 0.40
CA LEU A 6 4.09 22.57 1.33
C LEU A 6 4.89 22.80 2.62
N GLN A 7 6.06 23.43 2.53
CA GLN A 7 6.87 23.79 3.71
C GLN A 7 6.15 24.81 4.60
N GLN A 8 5.44 25.79 4.02
CA GLN A 8 4.60 26.71 4.78
C GLN A 8 3.47 25.97 5.47
N SER A 9 2.81 25.03 4.80
CA SER A 9 1.75 24.18 5.39
C SER A 9 2.27 23.31 6.52
N LEU A 10 3.47 22.71 6.39
CA LEU A 10 4.14 21.95 7.43
C LEU A 10 4.43 22.80 8.66
N GLY A 11 4.98 24.00 8.46
CA GLY A 11 5.28 24.94 9.54
C GLY A 11 4.02 25.40 10.28
N GLU A 12 2.95 25.74 9.54
CA GLU A 12 1.66 26.13 10.11
C GLU A 12 1.02 24.98 10.91
N PHE A 13 1.07 23.75 10.40
CA PHE A 13 0.57 22.58 11.09
C PHE A 13 1.30 22.34 12.42
N LEU A 14 2.62 22.29 12.41
CA LEU A 14 3.42 22.07 13.61
C LEU A 14 3.18 23.18 14.65
N ARG A 15 3.05 24.42 14.19
CA ARG A 15 2.73 25.56 15.05
C ARG A 15 1.36 25.41 15.71
N ALA A 16 0.33 25.03 14.93
CA ALA A 16 -1.03 24.85 15.43
C ALA A 16 -1.09 23.75 16.51
N ILE A 17 -0.41 22.63 16.28
CA ILE A 17 -0.32 21.55 17.29
C ILE A 17 0.40 22.01 18.54
N ARG A 18 1.56 22.69 18.41
CA ARG A 18 2.34 23.22 19.54
C ARG A 18 1.52 24.19 20.38
N GLU A 19 0.78 25.08 19.75
CA GLU A 19 -0.05 26.08 20.44
C GLU A 19 -1.28 25.49 21.15
N ARG A 20 -1.73 24.30 20.72
CA ARG A 20 -2.84 23.55 21.33
C ARG A 20 -2.42 22.79 22.59
N LEU A 21 -1.17 22.31 22.66
CA LEU A 21 -0.70 21.44 23.72
C LEU A 21 -0.26 22.23 24.96
N THR A 22 -0.64 21.78 26.15
CA THR A 22 -0.13 22.33 27.40
C THR A 22 1.13 21.57 27.85
N PRO A 23 2.00 22.20 28.65
CA PRO A 23 3.20 21.53 29.18
C PRO A 23 2.90 20.26 29.95
N GLU A 24 1.84 20.29 30.75
CA GLU A 24 1.41 19.15 31.56
C GLU A 24 1.05 17.94 30.67
N GLN A 25 0.44 18.20 29.52
CA GLN A 25 0.09 17.14 28.57
C GLN A 25 1.32 16.41 28.00
N VAL A 26 2.47 17.06 27.98
CA VAL A 26 3.72 16.47 27.47
C VAL A 26 4.73 16.14 28.58
N GLY A 27 4.30 16.22 29.85
CA GLY A 27 5.13 15.85 31.00
C GLY A 27 6.13 16.94 31.44
N LEU A 28 5.93 18.17 30.99
CA LEU A 28 6.75 19.31 31.42
C LEU A 28 6.11 20.04 32.63
N PRO A 29 6.91 20.55 33.57
CA PRO A 29 6.38 21.33 34.69
C PRO A 29 5.83 22.68 34.19
N SER A 30 4.66 23.05 34.69
CA SER A 30 4.09 24.37 34.45
C SER A 30 4.63 25.38 35.46
N HIS A 31 5.57 26.20 35.06
CA HIS A 31 6.13 27.25 35.90
C HIS A 31 5.63 28.64 35.47
N GLY A 32 4.86 29.29 36.33
CA GLY A 32 4.54 30.72 36.27
C GLY A 32 3.52 31.12 35.16
N ARG A 33 3.22 32.44 35.13
CA ARG A 33 2.30 33.05 34.15
C ARG A 33 2.91 33.05 32.74
N ARG A 34 2.40 32.20 31.85
CA ARG A 34 2.84 32.14 30.45
C ARG A 34 2.26 33.29 29.65
N ARG A 35 3.10 33.94 28.82
CA ARG A 35 2.64 34.99 27.87
C ARG A 35 2.07 34.45 26.60
N THR A 36 2.37 33.20 26.23
CA THR A 36 1.92 32.50 25.03
C THR A 36 1.16 31.25 25.39
N PRO A 37 0.01 30.96 24.76
CA PRO A 37 -0.67 29.69 24.93
C PRO A 37 0.19 28.55 24.37
N GLY A 38 0.06 27.37 24.95
CA GLY A 38 0.72 26.16 24.46
C GLY A 38 2.21 26.02 24.82
N LEU A 39 2.88 25.14 24.10
CA LEU A 39 4.31 24.88 24.28
C LEU A 39 5.16 25.98 23.64
N ARG A 40 6.35 26.23 24.22
CA ARG A 40 7.38 27.06 23.59
C ARG A 40 8.15 26.25 22.56
N ARG A 41 8.78 26.93 21.59
CA ARG A 41 9.63 26.28 20.58
C ARG A 41 10.79 25.52 21.21
N GLU A 42 11.37 26.08 22.25
CA GLU A 42 12.45 25.46 23.02
C GLU A 42 12.00 24.17 23.70
N GLU A 43 10.76 24.13 24.20
CA GLU A 43 10.17 22.95 24.84
C GLU A 43 9.95 21.83 23.82
N VAL A 44 9.41 22.13 22.65
CA VAL A 44 9.24 21.15 21.57
C VAL A 44 10.59 20.66 21.07
N ALA A 45 11.53 21.54 20.84
CA ALA A 45 12.87 21.18 20.38
C ALA A 45 13.59 20.24 21.37
N GLN A 46 13.45 20.52 22.66
CA GLN A 46 13.99 19.67 23.73
C GLN A 46 13.31 18.28 23.73
N LEU A 47 11.98 18.22 23.69
CA LEU A 47 11.23 16.98 23.69
C LEU A 47 11.53 16.12 22.46
N ALA A 48 11.69 16.75 21.30
CA ALA A 48 11.99 16.06 20.04
C ALA A 48 13.49 15.80 19.84
N ASN A 49 14.35 16.25 20.78
CA ASN A 49 15.81 16.16 20.69
C ASN A 49 16.38 16.78 19.40
N VAL A 50 15.89 17.98 19.02
CA VAL A 50 16.34 18.75 17.85
C VAL A 50 16.83 20.15 18.25
N GLY A 51 17.58 20.79 17.38
CA GLY A 51 18.02 22.17 17.63
C GLY A 51 16.87 23.17 17.56
N VAL A 52 16.80 24.12 18.53
CA VAL A 52 15.75 25.16 18.60
C VAL A 52 15.70 26.00 17.30
N SER A 53 16.86 26.41 16.80
CA SER A 53 16.97 27.20 15.57
C SER A 53 16.44 26.44 14.36
N TRP A 54 16.70 25.13 14.32
CA TRP A 54 16.27 24.26 13.25
C TRP A 54 14.73 24.05 13.29
N TYR A 55 14.17 23.73 14.46
CA TYR A 55 12.70 23.66 14.65
C TYR A 55 12.02 24.98 14.30
N THR A 56 12.61 26.10 14.72
CA THR A 56 12.08 27.44 14.36
C THR A 56 12.07 27.65 12.84
N SER A 57 13.08 27.17 12.13
CA SER A 57 13.15 27.27 10.67
C SER A 57 12.03 26.48 9.98
N ILE A 58 11.68 25.29 10.50
CA ILE A 58 10.53 24.53 9.98
C ILE A 58 9.22 25.26 10.21
N GLU A 59 8.96 25.76 11.43
CA GLU A 59 7.73 26.51 11.73
C GLU A 59 7.60 27.78 10.89
N GLN A 60 8.71 28.38 10.47
CA GLN A 60 8.74 29.55 9.60
C GLN A 60 8.56 29.21 8.11
N GLY A 61 8.38 27.94 7.75
CA GLY A 61 8.24 27.49 6.37
C GLY A 61 9.47 27.72 5.51
N LYS A 62 10.69 27.79 6.14
CA LYS A 62 11.94 27.86 5.40
C LYS A 62 12.19 26.55 4.67
N ASP A 63 13.05 26.58 3.66
CA ASP A 63 13.42 25.40 2.87
C ASP A 63 14.32 24.45 3.71
N VAL A 64 13.67 23.71 4.61
CA VAL A 64 14.28 22.70 5.47
C VAL A 64 13.56 21.39 5.25
N HIS A 65 14.32 20.35 4.98
CA HIS A 65 13.80 18.99 4.72
C HIS A 65 14.10 18.11 5.93
N PRO A 66 13.12 17.91 6.86
CA PRO A 66 13.29 17.02 7.98
C PRO A 66 13.39 15.58 7.53
N SER A 67 14.36 14.83 8.09
CA SER A 67 14.43 13.39 7.87
C SER A 67 13.25 12.68 8.55
N TYR A 68 12.97 11.44 8.11
CA TYR A 68 11.96 10.58 8.73
C TYR A 68 12.11 10.51 10.25
N GLN A 69 13.30 10.24 10.76
CA GLN A 69 13.57 10.14 12.20
C GLN A 69 13.22 11.41 12.97
N ILE A 70 13.46 12.56 12.38
CA ILE A 70 13.11 13.85 12.98
C ILE A 70 11.59 14.06 13.00
N LEU A 71 10.89 13.71 11.93
CA LEU A 71 9.43 13.76 11.89
C LEU A 71 8.80 12.83 12.93
N GLU A 72 9.34 11.62 13.12
CA GLU A 72 8.93 10.70 14.18
C GLU A 72 9.14 11.28 15.57
N SER A 73 10.31 11.89 15.81
CA SER A 73 10.61 12.53 17.08
C SER A 73 9.63 13.69 17.35
N LEU A 74 9.32 14.50 16.34
CA LEU A 74 8.32 15.57 16.43
C LEU A 74 6.91 15.03 16.66
N ALA A 75 6.52 13.97 15.96
CA ALA A 75 5.21 13.33 16.13
C ALA A 75 5.02 12.81 17.57
N THR A 76 6.06 12.18 18.09
CA THR A 76 6.09 11.68 19.49
C THR A 76 6.06 12.81 20.50
N ALA A 77 6.91 13.82 20.33
CA ALA A 77 7.03 14.98 21.23
C ALA A 77 5.72 15.76 21.31
N LEU A 78 5.05 15.92 20.17
CA LEU A 78 3.77 16.63 20.03
C LEU A 78 2.53 15.75 20.27
N ARG A 79 2.72 14.48 20.64
CA ARG A 79 1.62 13.52 20.89
C ARG A 79 0.59 13.47 19.79
N LEU A 80 1.04 13.42 18.53
CA LEU A 80 0.16 13.37 17.39
C LEU A 80 -0.67 12.09 17.38
N SER A 81 -1.95 12.22 17.02
CA SER A 81 -2.78 11.07 16.65
C SER A 81 -2.25 10.43 15.36
N GLU A 82 -2.69 9.22 15.05
CA GLU A 82 -2.31 8.52 13.82
C GLU A 82 -2.63 9.32 12.55
N ASP A 83 -3.79 10.01 12.53
CA ASP A 83 -4.19 10.84 11.40
C ASP A 83 -3.33 12.10 11.29
N GLU A 84 -3.02 12.75 12.43
CA GLU A 84 -2.15 13.93 12.47
C GLU A 84 -0.70 13.55 12.09
N ARG A 85 -0.22 12.40 12.52
CA ARG A 85 1.08 11.86 12.13
C ARG A 85 1.13 11.63 10.63
N ARG A 86 0.13 10.95 10.06
CA ARG A 86 0.04 10.75 8.60
C ARG A 86 0.06 12.08 7.86
N TYR A 87 -0.69 13.07 8.34
CA TYR A 87 -0.72 14.40 7.75
C TYR A 87 0.63 15.12 7.81
N LEU A 88 1.36 15.00 8.93
CA LEU A 88 2.72 15.51 9.07
C LEU A 88 3.66 14.98 7.97
N PHE A 89 3.65 13.66 7.76
CA PHE A 89 4.50 13.03 6.74
C PHE A 89 4.09 13.41 5.31
N LEU A 90 2.81 13.53 5.03
CA LEU A 90 2.32 14.00 3.72
C LEU A 90 2.81 15.42 3.42
N LEU A 91 2.79 16.32 4.41
CA LEU A 91 3.27 17.70 4.26
C LEU A 91 4.79 17.80 4.06
N SER A 92 5.54 16.87 4.64
CA SER A 92 7.01 16.89 4.55
C SER A 92 7.55 16.37 3.23
N LYS A 93 6.73 15.79 2.34
CA LYS A 93 7.17 15.05 1.14
C LYS A 93 8.23 13.99 1.44
N SER A 94 8.34 13.51 2.67
CA SER A 94 9.24 12.42 2.96
C SER A 94 8.65 11.16 2.33
N ASP A 95 9.25 10.68 1.24
CA ASP A 95 8.88 9.45 0.54
C ASP A 95 9.09 8.20 1.43
N GLU A 96 9.72 8.37 2.57
CA GLU A 96 9.94 7.36 3.60
C GLU A 96 8.81 7.41 4.64
N ILE A 97 7.60 7.06 4.24
CA ILE A 97 6.63 6.57 5.21
C ILE A 97 7.11 5.17 5.59
N GLU A 98 7.94 5.08 6.62
CA GLU A 98 8.15 3.80 7.30
C GLU A 98 6.80 3.44 7.93
N GLU A 99 6.09 2.60 7.22
CA GLU A 99 4.75 2.16 7.57
C GLU A 99 4.76 1.62 8.98
N SER A 100 4.03 2.30 9.82
CA SER A 100 3.82 1.86 11.18
C SER A 100 3.33 0.41 11.13
N LYS A 101 3.98 -0.47 11.89
CA LYS A 101 3.67 -1.91 12.03
C LYS A 101 2.21 -2.20 12.44
N ILE A 102 1.39 -1.18 12.59
CA ILE A 102 0.04 -1.21 13.17
C ILE A 102 -1.02 -1.70 12.14
N TYR A 103 -0.83 -1.51 10.83
CA TYR A 103 -1.85 -1.83 9.82
C TYR A 103 -1.63 -3.12 9.04
N LYS A 104 -0.98 -4.13 9.63
CA LYS A 104 -0.79 -5.44 8.97
C LYS A 104 -2.06 -6.33 8.96
N LYS A 105 -3.15 -5.89 9.59
CA LYS A 105 -4.36 -6.71 9.69
C LYS A 105 -5.47 -6.17 8.79
N ILE A 106 -6.02 -7.05 7.95
CA ILE A 106 -7.21 -6.74 7.16
C ILE A 106 -8.36 -6.42 8.11
N SER A 107 -9.01 -5.26 7.93
CA SER A 107 -10.16 -4.89 8.75
C SER A 107 -11.38 -5.77 8.41
N THR A 108 -12.24 -6.01 9.39
CA THR A 108 -13.49 -6.76 9.18
C THR A 108 -14.37 -6.13 8.10
N GLY A 109 -14.36 -4.79 7.97
CA GLY A 109 -15.08 -4.10 6.90
C GLY A 109 -14.55 -4.45 5.52
N LEU A 110 -13.22 -4.45 5.36
CA LEU A 110 -12.57 -4.80 4.09
C LEU A 110 -12.77 -6.28 3.74
N GLU A 111 -12.69 -7.16 4.74
CA GLU A 111 -13.00 -8.59 4.59
C GLU A 111 -14.43 -8.81 4.09
N ARG A 112 -15.43 -8.20 4.73
CA ARG A 112 -16.83 -8.25 4.29
C ARG A 112 -17.02 -7.72 2.88
N THR A 113 -16.30 -6.68 2.51
CA THR A 113 -16.33 -6.12 1.14
C THR A 113 -15.88 -7.14 0.11
N VAL A 114 -14.76 -7.85 0.35
CA VAL A 114 -14.25 -8.89 -0.56
C VAL A 114 -15.28 -10.01 -0.75
N PHE A 115 -15.90 -10.48 0.32
CA PHE A 115 -16.91 -11.54 0.22
C PHE A 115 -18.23 -11.06 -0.40
N ALA A 116 -18.62 -9.80 -0.19
CA ALA A 116 -19.83 -9.23 -0.80
C ALA A 116 -19.71 -9.04 -2.32
N LEU A 117 -18.50 -9.06 -2.87
CA LEU A 117 -18.27 -8.98 -4.32
C LEU A 117 -18.60 -10.29 -5.07
N GLU A 118 -18.80 -11.42 -4.35
CA GLU A 118 -19.18 -12.67 -5.03
C GLU A 118 -20.45 -12.51 -5.88
N PRO A 119 -20.49 -13.08 -7.06
CA PRO A 119 -19.56 -14.03 -7.67
C PRO A 119 -18.41 -13.40 -8.49
N ASN A 120 -18.21 -12.09 -8.41
CA ASN A 120 -17.04 -11.47 -9.04
C ASN A 120 -15.77 -11.84 -8.28
N PRO A 121 -14.73 -12.38 -8.94
CA PRO A 121 -13.46 -12.69 -8.28
C PRO A 121 -12.83 -11.44 -7.68
N ALA A 122 -12.52 -11.50 -6.38
CA ALA A 122 -11.89 -10.39 -5.67
C ALA A 122 -10.88 -10.91 -4.64
N TYR A 123 -9.78 -10.19 -4.52
CA TYR A 123 -8.74 -10.49 -3.54
C TYR A 123 -7.98 -9.24 -3.09
N ILE A 124 -7.39 -9.30 -1.91
CA ILE A 124 -6.48 -8.30 -1.39
C ILE A 124 -5.07 -8.82 -1.51
N MET A 125 -4.16 -8.01 -2.03
CA MET A 125 -2.73 -8.27 -2.02
C MET A 125 -1.97 -7.14 -1.33
N ASP A 126 -0.79 -7.47 -0.80
CA ASP A 126 0.12 -6.49 -0.21
C ASP A 126 1.14 -5.93 -1.22
N LYS A 127 2.07 -5.09 -0.76
CA LYS A 127 3.13 -4.51 -1.57
C LYS A 127 4.09 -5.53 -2.17
N TYR A 128 4.16 -6.73 -1.59
CA TYR A 128 4.95 -7.86 -2.09
C TYR A 128 4.22 -8.66 -3.17
N TRP A 129 2.96 -8.29 -3.46
CA TRP A 129 2.05 -9.05 -4.29
C TRP A 129 1.66 -10.41 -3.70
N ASP A 130 1.81 -10.56 -2.36
CA ASP A 130 1.29 -11.71 -1.64
C ASP A 130 -0.22 -11.52 -1.41
N VAL A 131 -1.00 -12.55 -1.73
CA VAL A 131 -2.45 -12.53 -1.55
C VAL A 131 -2.78 -12.80 -0.09
N LEU A 132 -3.48 -11.84 0.53
CA LEU A 132 -3.80 -11.86 1.96
C LEU A 132 -5.19 -12.38 2.24
N LEU A 133 -6.13 -12.14 1.32
CA LEU A 133 -7.55 -12.48 1.44
C LEU A 133 -8.16 -12.62 0.06
N TRP A 134 -9.07 -13.55 -0.13
CA TRP A 134 -9.79 -13.74 -1.40
C TRP A 134 -11.17 -14.35 -1.16
N ASN A 135 -12.08 -14.17 -2.13
CA ASN A 135 -13.39 -14.82 -2.12
C ASN A 135 -13.38 -16.14 -2.91
N ARG A 136 -14.46 -16.92 -2.80
CA ARG A 136 -14.58 -18.24 -3.46
C ARG A 136 -14.44 -18.16 -4.99
N ALA A 137 -14.89 -17.07 -5.59
CA ALA A 137 -14.75 -16.87 -7.02
C ALA A 137 -13.28 -16.71 -7.43
N ALA A 138 -12.50 -15.96 -6.65
CA ALA A 138 -11.06 -15.83 -6.84
C ALA A 138 -10.31 -17.13 -6.54
N GLU A 139 -10.73 -17.86 -5.48
CA GLU A 139 -10.17 -19.20 -5.18
C GLU A 139 -10.29 -20.13 -6.38
N PHE A 140 -11.48 -20.25 -6.94
CA PHE A 140 -11.72 -21.08 -8.12
C PHE A 140 -10.92 -20.61 -9.35
N LEU A 141 -11.02 -19.32 -9.68
CA LEU A 141 -10.44 -18.77 -10.90
C LEU A 141 -8.92 -18.75 -10.90
N PHE A 142 -8.32 -18.41 -9.76
CA PHE A 142 -6.87 -18.28 -9.62
C PHE A 142 -6.21 -19.51 -9.01
N ARG A 143 -6.99 -20.53 -8.63
CA ARG A 143 -6.53 -21.73 -7.94
C ARG A 143 -5.72 -21.38 -6.69
N PHE A 144 -6.24 -20.41 -5.92
CA PHE A 144 -5.67 -20.15 -4.63
C PHE A 144 -5.90 -21.34 -3.69
N PRO A 145 -4.95 -21.63 -2.78
CA PRO A 145 -5.14 -22.73 -1.82
C PRO A 145 -6.36 -22.46 -0.95
N SER A 146 -7.15 -23.50 -0.67
CA SER A 146 -8.30 -23.37 0.22
C SER A 146 -7.86 -22.86 1.60
N TYR A 147 -8.70 -22.04 2.22
CA TYR A 147 -8.46 -21.19 3.39
C TYR A 147 -8.06 -21.94 4.67
N SER A 148 -7.31 -22.93 4.61
CA SER A 148 -7.15 -23.73 5.81
C SER A 148 -5.74 -24.06 6.17
N THR A 149 -4.68 -23.57 5.93
CA THR A 149 -3.61 -24.38 6.59
C THR A 149 -2.23 -23.80 6.84
N SER A 150 -1.83 -22.69 6.36
CA SER A 150 -0.58 -22.17 6.94
C SER A 150 -0.36 -20.68 6.67
N ILE A 151 -0.11 -19.97 7.73
CA ILE A 151 0.33 -18.57 7.74
C ILE A 151 1.63 -18.38 6.92
N ASP A 152 2.35 -19.46 6.63
CA ASP A 152 3.68 -19.41 6.02
C ASP A 152 3.73 -19.52 4.49
N SER A 153 2.60 -19.78 3.81
CA SER A 153 2.60 -19.89 2.33
C SER A 153 1.49 -19.10 1.66
N LYS A 154 1.56 -17.78 1.80
CA LYS A 154 0.66 -16.91 1.04
C LYS A 154 0.98 -17.01 -0.45
N PRO A 155 -0.06 -17.21 -1.31
CA PRO A 155 0.18 -17.24 -2.74
C PRO A 155 0.66 -15.86 -3.23
N ASN A 156 1.71 -15.84 -4.00
CA ASN A 156 2.21 -14.62 -4.64
C ASN A 156 1.72 -14.57 -6.08
N ILE A 157 1.04 -13.50 -6.46
CA ILE A 157 0.39 -13.37 -7.77
C ILE A 157 1.39 -13.45 -8.92
N LEU A 158 2.53 -12.76 -8.83
CA LEU A 158 3.53 -12.76 -9.88
C LEU A 158 4.19 -14.14 -10.01
N HIS A 159 4.58 -14.72 -8.89
CA HIS A 159 5.20 -16.05 -8.88
C HIS A 159 4.26 -17.10 -9.48
N GLN A 160 3.01 -17.18 -9.02
CA GLN A 160 2.03 -18.10 -9.58
C GLN A 160 1.81 -17.89 -11.08
N PHE A 161 1.70 -16.62 -11.53
CA PHE A 161 1.48 -16.34 -12.94
C PHE A 161 2.63 -16.82 -13.82
N LEU A 162 3.85 -16.76 -13.32
CA LEU A 162 5.05 -17.14 -14.05
C LEU A 162 5.32 -18.65 -14.06
N ILE A 163 4.94 -19.38 -13.00
CA ILE A 163 5.30 -20.80 -12.86
C ILE A 163 4.15 -21.78 -13.10
N ASP A 164 2.88 -21.36 -12.88
CA ASP A 164 1.73 -22.25 -12.99
C ASP A 164 1.38 -22.50 -14.47
N PRO A 165 1.49 -23.75 -14.97
CA PRO A 165 1.09 -24.10 -16.34
C PRO A 165 -0.35 -23.71 -16.68
N PHE A 166 -1.26 -23.80 -15.70
CA PHE A 166 -2.64 -23.39 -15.87
C PHE A 166 -2.78 -21.91 -16.26
N LYS A 167 -1.93 -21.04 -15.72
CA LYS A 167 -1.95 -19.62 -16.09
C LYS A 167 -1.56 -19.40 -17.55
N LYS A 168 -0.69 -20.23 -18.11
CA LYS A 168 -0.35 -20.22 -19.54
C LYS A 168 -1.48 -20.72 -20.38
N GLU A 169 -2.14 -21.80 -19.94
CA GLU A 169 -3.27 -22.42 -20.64
C GLU A 169 -4.46 -21.47 -20.79
N ILE A 170 -4.86 -20.80 -19.71
CA ILE A 170 -6.05 -19.92 -19.72
C ILE A 170 -5.80 -18.54 -20.33
N ASN A 171 -4.54 -18.13 -20.53
CA ASN A 171 -4.18 -16.83 -21.08
C ASN A 171 -3.56 -16.98 -22.48
N PRO A 172 -4.29 -16.76 -23.54
CA PRO A 172 -3.75 -16.84 -24.92
C PRO A 172 -2.52 -15.93 -25.12
N ASP A 173 -2.52 -14.76 -24.48
CA ASP A 173 -1.45 -13.76 -24.57
C ASP A 173 -0.54 -13.80 -23.34
N TRP A 174 -0.28 -14.98 -22.77
CA TRP A 174 0.43 -15.13 -21.51
C TRP A 174 1.78 -14.38 -21.48
N GLU A 175 2.56 -14.47 -22.57
CA GLU A 175 3.88 -13.85 -22.62
C GLU A 175 3.80 -12.31 -22.50
N GLU A 176 2.91 -11.68 -23.24
CA GLU A 176 2.72 -10.21 -23.17
C GLU A 176 2.18 -9.79 -21.80
N ARG A 177 1.26 -10.57 -21.24
CA ARG A 177 0.75 -10.32 -19.88
C ARG A 177 1.83 -10.48 -18.81
N ALA A 178 2.72 -11.47 -18.95
CA ALA A 178 3.85 -11.67 -18.04
C ALA A 178 4.83 -10.48 -18.08
N LYS A 179 5.16 -9.96 -19.27
CA LYS A 179 5.98 -8.76 -19.42
C LYS A 179 5.35 -7.55 -18.72
N ILE A 180 4.06 -7.36 -18.90
CA ILE A 180 3.28 -6.29 -18.25
C ILE A 180 3.30 -6.44 -16.73
N MET A 181 3.10 -7.65 -16.22
CA MET A 181 3.11 -7.92 -14.78
C MET A 181 4.50 -7.65 -14.18
N ILE A 182 5.57 -8.07 -14.85
CA ILE A 182 6.95 -7.78 -14.42
C ILE A 182 7.21 -6.26 -14.40
N ALA A 183 6.76 -5.54 -15.42
CA ALA A 183 6.91 -4.09 -15.49
C ALA A 183 6.15 -3.36 -14.36
N ARG A 184 4.93 -3.80 -14.05
CA ARG A 184 4.12 -3.27 -12.94
C ARG A 184 4.73 -3.59 -11.58
N PHE A 185 5.19 -4.82 -11.37
CA PHE A 185 5.87 -5.22 -10.15
C PHE A 185 7.14 -4.39 -9.92
N ARG A 186 7.93 -4.15 -10.97
CA ARG A 186 9.10 -3.27 -10.92
C ARG A 186 8.73 -1.84 -10.52
N ALA A 187 7.65 -1.28 -11.08
CA ALA A 187 7.18 0.06 -10.73
C ALA A 187 6.71 0.14 -9.27
N ASP A 188 6.06 -0.91 -8.76
CA ASP A 188 5.68 -1.00 -7.35
C ASP A 188 6.93 -1.10 -6.45
N CYS A 189 7.92 -1.93 -6.80
CA CYS A 189 9.18 -2.06 -6.05
C CYS A 189 9.98 -0.75 -5.99
N ALA A 190 9.95 0.06 -7.05
CA ALA A 190 10.66 1.33 -7.10
C ALA A 190 10.20 2.33 -6.02
N ARG A 191 9.03 2.13 -5.44
CA ARG A 191 8.51 2.93 -4.31
C ARG A 191 9.17 2.55 -2.97
N TYR A 192 9.85 1.41 -2.90
CA TYR A 192 10.45 0.85 -1.69
C TYR A 192 11.89 0.39 -1.93
N PRO A 193 12.81 1.31 -2.30
CA PRO A 193 14.15 0.94 -2.79
C PRO A 193 15.04 0.26 -1.73
N GLN A 194 14.73 0.46 -0.44
CA GLN A 194 15.50 -0.10 0.67
C GLN A 194 14.84 -1.31 1.34
N ASP A 195 13.71 -1.81 0.80
CA ASP A 195 13.01 -2.96 1.37
C ASP A 195 13.82 -4.26 1.11
N ALA A 196 14.42 -4.80 2.17
CA ALA A 196 15.25 -6.00 2.09
C ALA A 196 14.48 -7.22 1.56
N ARG A 197 13.21 -7.40 1.96
CA ARG A 197 12.38 -8.51 1.51
C ARG A 197 12.06 -8.42 0.02
N LEU A 198 11.76 -7.22 -0.51
CA LEU A 198 11.56 -7.04 -1.95
C LEU A 198 12.82 -7.37 -2.72
N ASN A 199 13.98 -6.93 -2.24
CA ASN A 199 15.25 -7.22 -2.88
C ASN A 199 15.56 -8.73 -2.89
N GLU A 200 15.34 -9.42 -1.78
CA GLU A 200 15.46 -10.88 -1.70
C GLU A 200 14.50 -11.61 -2.65
N MET A 201 13.24 -11.15 -2.73
CA MET A 201 12.25 -11.71 -3.66
C MET A 201 12.66 -11.53 -5.12
N ILE A 202 13.16 -10.36 -5.49
CA ILE A 202 13.63 -10.10 -6.85
C ILE A 202 14.77 -11.06 -7.22
N GLU A 203 15.76 -11.22 -6.33
CA GLU A 203 16.87 -12.12 -6.59
C GLU A 203 16.42 -13.59 -6.65
N LYS A 204 15.50 -13.99 -5.79
CA LYS A 204 14.87 -15.32 -5.85
C LYS A 204 14.15 -15.55 -7.18
N PHE A 205 13.31 -14.59 -7.62
CA PHE A 205 12.59 -14.73 -8.90
C PHE A 205 13.55 -14.80 -10.11
N LYS A 206 14.66 -14.07 -10.09
CA LYS A 206 15.69 -14.17 -11.12
C LYS A 206 16.35 -15.55 -11.18
N GLN A 207 16.55 -16.17 -10.02
CA GLN A 207 17.16 -17.52 -9.94
C GLN A 207 16.18 -18.62 -10.35
N GLU A 208 14.91 -18.52 -9.95
CA GLU A 208 13.92 -19.57 -10.14
C GLU A 208 13.19 -19.48 -11.48
N ASN A 209 13.20 -18.32 -12.16
CA ASN A 209 12.43 -18.11 -13.38
C ASN A 209 13.24 -17.39 -14.47
N GLU A 210 13.58 -18.14 -15.52
CA GLU A 210 14.37 -17.64 -16.66
C GLU A 210 13.65 -16.48 -17.39
N PHE A 211 12.32 -16.55 -17.53
CA PHE A 211 11.54 -15.50 -18.16
C PHE A 211 11.63 -14.20 -17.36
N PHE A 212 11.49 -14.28 -16.02
CA PHE A 212 11.65 -13.12 -15.14
C PHE A 212 13.06 -12.54 -15.24
N SER A 213 14.10 -13.39 -15.14
CA SER A 213 15.50 -12.97 -15.26
C SER A 213 15.78 -12.22 -16.56
N LYS A 214 15.21 -12.67 -17.68
CA LYS A 214 15.37 -12.06 -19.01
C LYS A 214 14.66 -10.70 -19.12
N TRP A 215 13.47 -10.55 -18.52
CA TRP A 215 12.62 -9.37 -18.70
C TRP A 215 12.77 -8.33 -17.59
N TRP A 216 13.23 -8.70 -16.41
CA TRP A 216 13.45 -7.77 -15.31
C TRP A 216 14.38 -6.58 -15.66
N PRO A 217 15.55 -6.74 -16.31
CA PRO A 217 16.47 -5.64 -16.60
C PRO A 217 16.07 -4.76 -17.79
N ARG A 218 15.00 -5.08 -18.52
CA ARG A 218 14.67 -4.38 -19.78
C ARG A 218 14.00 -3.03 -19.61
N TYR A 219 13.57 -2.65 -18.40
CA TYR A 219 12.95 -1.34 -18.10
C TYR A 219 11.83 -0.90 -19.08
N GLU A 220 11.20 -1.81 -19.78
CA GLU A 220 10.09 -1.49 -20.66
C GLU A 220 8.90 -1.04 -19.80
N VAL A 221 8.49 0.22 -19.94
CA VAL A 221 7.29 0.77 -19.31
C VAL A 221 6.19 0.77 -20.37
N LYS A 222 5.32 -0.23 -20.32
CA LYS A 222 4.08 -0.17 -21.10
C LYS A 222 2.98 0.35 -20.18
N THR A 223 2.43 1.51 -20.49
CA THR A 223 1.19 1.98 -19.90
C THR A 223 0.06 1.11 -20.46
N VAL A 224 -0.36 0.11 -19.69
CA VAL A 224 -1.47 -0.73 -20.12
C VAL A 224 -2.75 -0.15 -19.56
N THR A 225 -3.49 0.50 -20.42
CA THR A 225 -4.87 0.97 -20.18
C THR A 225 -5.90 -0.14 -20.31
N ASP A 226 -5.46 -1.35 -20.73
CA ASP A 226 -6.37 -2.46 -20.95
C ASP A 226 -6.81 -3.11 -19.64
N CYS A 227 -7.98 -2.69 -19.17
CA CYS A 227 -8.68 -3.30 -18.05
C CYS A 227 -9.42 -4.57 -18.44
N HIS A 228 -9.62 -4.82 -19.75
CA HIS A 228 -10.36 -5.94 -20.28
C HIS A 228 -9.54 -7.23 -20.26
N LYS A 229 -10.12 -8.34 -19.79
CA LYS A 229 -9.48 -9.63 -19.67
C LYS A 229 -10.34 -10.70 -20.30
N LEU A 230 -9.79 -11.38 -21.30
CA LEU A 230 -10.37 -12.58 -21.90
C LEU A 230 -9.55 -13.79 -21.45
N TRP A 231 -10.22 -14.79 -20.91
CA TRP A 231 -9.64 -16.06 -20.50
C TRP A 231 -10.43 -17.22 -21.05
N ASN A 232 -9.74 -18.30 -21.34
CA ASN A 232 -10.37 -19.54 -21.76
C ASN A 232 -10.20 -20.60 -20.68
N HIS A 233 -11.19 -20.72 -19.79
CA HIS A 233 -11.13 -21.62 -18.65
C HIS A 233 -11.54 -23.04 -19.07
N PRO A 234 -10.75 -24.10 -18.77
CA PRO A 234 -11.00 -25.45 -19.27
C PRO A 234 -12.35 -26.03 -18.82
N GLU A 235 -12.86 -25.63 -17.65
CA GLU A 235 -14.11 -26.18 -17.12
C GLU A 235 -15.36 -25.36 -17.53
N ILE A 236 -15.23 -24.04 -17.69
CA ILE A 236 -16.40 -23.15 -17.91
C ILE A 236 -16.28 -22.29 -19.17
N GLY A 237 -15.25 -22.52 -20.00
CA GLY A 237 -15.06 -21.87 -21.29
C GLY A 237 -14.63 -20.42 -21.22
N GLU A 238 -15.00 -19.64 -22.23
CA GLU A 238 -14.61 -18.23 -22.33
C GLU A 238 -15.18 -17.40 -21.17
N LEU A 239 -14.33 -16.57 -20.59
CA LEU A 239 -14.63 -15.66 -19.50
C LEU A 239 -14.12 -14.27 -19.84
N GLU A 240 -14.97 -13.29 -19.63
CA GLU A 240 -14.70 -11.90 -19.91
C GLU A 240 -14.85 -11.05 -18.65
N PHE A 241 -13.82 -10.27 -18.33
CA PHE A 241 -13.76 -9.42 -17.13
C PHE A 241 -13.23 -8.05 -17.45
N GLU A 242 -13.67 -7.07 -16.68
CA GLU A 242 -12.95 -5.83 -16.48
C GLU A 242 -12.19 -5.88 -15.15
N HIS A 243 -10.92 -5.52 -15.17
CA HIS A 243 -10.06 -5.54 -14.00
C HIS A 243 -9.99 -4.15 -13.35
N VAL A 244 -10.38 -4.08 -12.09
CA VAL A 244 -10.32 -2.87 -11.26
C VAL A 244 -9.31 -3.08 -10.15
N ASN A 245 -8.43 -2.09 -9.96
CA ASN A 245 -7.46 -2.05 -8.89
C ASN A 245 -7.74 -0.83 -8.01
N LEU A 246 -8.07 -1.07 -6.74
CA LEU A 246 -8.34 -0.02 -5.76
C LEU A 246 -7.29 -0.03 -4.67
N GLN A 247 -6.71 1.15 -4.41
CA GLN A 247 -5.83 1.35 -3.27
C GLN A 247 -6.65 1.46 -1.99
N VAL A 248 -6.26 0.72 -0.95
CA VAL A 248 -6.91 0.82 0.36
C VAL A 248 -6.35 2.03 1.10
N SER A 249 -7.14 3.11 1.25
CA SER A 249 -6.68 4.39 1.79
C SER A 249 -6.04 4.29 3.17
N ASN A 250 -6.60 3.45 4.06
CA ASN A 250 -6.09 3.27 5.43
C ASN A 250 -4.94 2.26 5.52
N CYS A 251 -4.60 1.60 4.42
CA CYS A 251 -3.51 0.61 4.32
C CYS A 251 -2.86 0.77 2.95
N PRO A 252 -1.96 1.75 2.77
CA PRO A 252 -1.37 2.05 1.46
C PRO A 252 -0.63 0.88 0.81
N ASP A 253 -0.20 -0.10 1.60
CA ASP A 253 0.39 -1.35 1.12
C ASP A 253 -0.62 -2.35 0.56
N PHE A 254 -1.91 -2.15 0.82
CA PHE A 254 -2.94 -3.08 0.37
C PHE A 254 -3.64 -2.58 -0.88
N LYS A 255 -3.81 -3.49 -1.83
CA LYS A 255 -4.60 -3.29 -3.05
C LYS A 255 -5.74 -4.28 -3.09
N LEU A 256 -6.96 -3.79 -3.32
CA LEU A 256 -8.12 -4.63 -3.61
C LEU A 256 -8.24 -4.79 -5.13
N MET A 257 -8.10 -6.02 -5.57
CA MET A 257 -8.18 -6.44 -6.97
C MET A 257 -9.56 -7.04 -7.22
N ILE A 258 -10.27 -6.52 -8.20
CA ILE A 258 -11.63 -6.95 -8.56
C ILE A 258 -11.66 -7.26 -10.04
N TYR A 259 -12.29 -8.38 -10.39
CA TYR A 259 -12.57 -8.77 -11.77
C TYR A 259 -14.08 -8.76 -11.98
N THR A 260 -14.59 -7.65 -12.54
CA THR A 260 -16.01 -7.52 -12.80
C THR A 260 -16.37 -8.31 -14.06
N ALA A 261 -17.20 -9.33 -13.87
CA ALA A 261 -17.56 -10.27 -14.92
C ALA A 261 -18.64 -9.71 -15.86
N SER A 262 -18.52 -10.00 -17.18
CA SER A 262 -19.62 -9.77 -18.10
C SER A 262 -20.85 -10.60 -17.69
N PRO A 263 -22.08 -10.23 -18.14
CA PRO A 263 -23.29 -10.96 -17.75
C PRO A 263 -23.22 -12.47 -18.01
N SER A 264 -22.65 -12.87 -19.14
CA SER A 264 -22.48 -14.29 -19.51
C SER A 264 -21.48 -15.00 -18.59
N THR A 265 -20.36 -14.35 -18.27
CA THR A 265 -19.35 -14.86 -17.34
C THR A 265 -19.90 -14.97 -15.92
N LEU A 266 -20.69 -13.99 -15.50
CA LEU A 266 -21.31 -13.97 -14.19
C LEU A 266 -22.21 -15.18 -13.95
N GLU A 267 -23.03 -15.58 -14.94
CA GLU A 267 -23.89 -16.74 -14.82
C GLU A 267 -23.08 -18.06 -14.74
N LYS A 268 -22.01 -18.19 -15.52
CA LYS A 268 -21.11 -19.35 -15.43
C LYS A 268 -20.46 -19.46 -14.05
N LEU A 269 -20.00 -18.33 -13.49
CA LEU A 269 -19.40 -18.30 -12.15
C LEU A 269 -20.41 -18.64 -11.06
N LYS A 270 -21.65 -18.11 -11.12
CA LYS A 270 -22.72 -18.45 -10.19
C LYS A 270 -23.00 -19.95 -10.18
N GLN A 271 -23.19 -20.54 -11.37
CA GLN A 271 -23.40 -21.97 -11.49
C GLN A 271 -22.25 -22.76 -10.87
N LYS A 272 -21.00 -22.39 -11.11
CA LYS A 272 -19.86 -23.12 -10.60
C LYS A 272 -19.69 -22.97 -9.08
N ILE A 273 -19.82 -21.74 -8.56
CA ILE A 273 -19.53 -21.43 -7.14
C ILE A 273 -20.64 -21.88 -6.20
N TYR A 274 -21.91 -21.78 -6.65
CA TYR A 274 -23.06 -22.09 -5.82
C TYR A 274 -23.67 -23.47 -6.05
N SER A 275 -23.25 -24.20 -7.11
CA SER A 275 -23.68 -25.59 -7.36
C SER A 275 -22.89 -26.64 -6.56
N ILE A 276 -21.84 -26.25 -5.84
CA ILE A 276 -21.14 -27.12 -4.92
C ILE A 276 -21.86 -27.05 -3.58
N LYS A 277 -22.88 -27.93 -3.42
CA LYS A 277 -23.48 -28.27 -2.12
C LYS A 277 -22.80 -29.49 -1.54
#